data_3283ef4909446e492b56ccc5fdb52fe6
#
_entry.id   3283ef4909446e492b56ccc5fdb52fe6
#
_cell.length_a   1.000
_cell.length_b   1.000
_cell.length_c   1.000
_cell.angle_alpha   90.00
_cell.angle_beta   90.00
_cell.angle_gamma   90.00
#
_symmetry.space_group_name_H-M   'P 1'
#
loop_
_entity.id
_entity.type
_entity.pdbx_description
1 polymer ?
#
loop_
_entity_poly.entity_id
_entity_poly.type
_entity_poly.pdbx_seq_one_letter_code
_entity_poly.pdbx_strand_id
1 'polypeptide(L)'
;MLNQDPTDRTNALHPLFTIERFVMLDNDFKEYLNDEFGRIFPESQEEYRKLFKELGFGEVIHDFIEFWATYSDEIYGKIGYLVDLAMDLEDFSSSQTEILRKNIGLPNNYFSLLNNELDDYILYDKNTDEVFFVEAPTIQKFIENKQFSKHWENFEYFIKDYLNYNA
;
A
#
# COMPACT_ATOMS: atom_id res chain seq x y z
N MET A 1 12.71 1.87 -70.06
CA MET A 1 11.55 1.23 -69.46
C MET A 1 12.00 0.90 -68.06
N LEU A 2 11.73 1.77 -67.14
CA LEU A 2 10.60 1.82 -66.20
C LEU A 2 10.50 0.57 -65.34
N ASN A 3 10.84 0.72 -64.09
CA ASN A 3 9.90 0.63 -62.96
C ASN A 3 10.70 0.83 -61.68
N GLN A 4 10.52 1.89 -61.04
CA GLN A 4 9.60 2.27 -59.99
C GLN A 4 9.66 1.32 -58.80
N ASP A 5 10.33 1.82 -57.81
CA ASP A 5 10.18 1.65 -56.40
C ASP A 5 8.73 1.86 -55.94
N PRO A 6 8.31 1.19 -54.92
CA PRO A 6 7.61 1.94 -53.90
C PRO A 6 7.87 1.53 -52.45
N THR A 7 8.11 2.58 -51.71
CA THR A 7 7.61 2.82 -50.36
C THR A 7 8.17 2.00 -49.22
N ASP A 8 9.20 2.55 -48.73
CA ASP A 8 9.56 2.66 -47.32
C ASP A 8 8.32 3.09 -46.49
N ARG A 9 7.81 2.15 -45.71
CA ARG A 9 6.89 2.43 -44.60
C ARG A 9 7.67 2.32 -43.31
N THR A 10 8.32 3.39 -42.95
CA THR A 10 8.77 3.63 -41.59
C THR A 10 7.56 3.57 -40.66
N ASN A 11 7.37 2.41 -40.04
CA ASN A 11 6.54 2.30 -38.84
C ASN A 11 7.25 3.05 -37.71
N ALA A 12 6.89 4.31 -37.56
CA ALA A 12 7.18 5.06 -36.36
C ALA A 12 6.46 4.39 -35.19
N LEU A 13 7.20 3.58 -34.45
CA LEU A 13 6.80 3.14 -33.12
C LEU A 13 6.71 4.40 -32.24
N HIS A 14 5.50 4.86 -32.02
CA HIS A 14 5.23 5.80 -30.94
C HIS A 14 5.72 5.16 -29.64
N PRO A 15 6.63 5.80 -28.91
CA PRO A 15 6.91 5.38 -27.57
C PRO A 15 5.61 5.56 -26.77
N LEU A 16 5.04 4.47 -26.31
CA LEU A 16 4.06 4.48 -25.24
C LEU A 16 4.77 5.10 -24.02
N PHE A 17 4.63 6.41 -23.86
CA PHE A 17 4.89 7.04 -22.58
C PHE A 17 3.85 6.48 -21.61
N THR A 18 4.25 5.45 -20.91
CA THR A 18 3.60 5.08 -19.66
C THR A 18 3.83 6.29 -18.75
N ILE A 19 2.82 7.13 -18.61
CA ILE A 19 2.81 8.14 -17.56
C ILE A 19 2.78 7.30 -16.27
N GLU A 20 3.95 7.10 -15.66
CA GLU A 20 4.02 6.66 -14.28
C GLU A 20 3.23 7.71 -13.49
N ARG A 21 2.03 7.34 -13.09
CA ARG A 21 1.24 8.13 -12.16
C ARG A 21 2.02 8.10 -10.85
N PHE A 22 2.79 9.15 -10.60
CA PHE A 22 3.18 9.49 -9.25
C PHE A 22 1.89 9.86 -8.50
N VAL A 23 1.27 8.87 -7.90
CA VAL A 23 0.14 9.09 -6.99
C VAL A 23 0.79 9.59 -5.71
N MET A 24 0.71 10.87 -5.46
CA MET A 24 1.05 11.48 -4.17
C MET A 24 -0.26 11.80 -3.46
N LEU A 25 -0.33 11.55 -2.16
CA LEU A 25 -1.45 12.03 -1.33
C LEU A 25 -1.71 13.49 -1.67
N ASP A 26 -2.95 13.82 -2.01
CA ASP A 26 -3.27 15.21 -2.36
C ASP A 26 -3.05 16.16 -1.17
N ASN A 27 -2.85 17.44 -1.47
CA ASN A 27 -2.46 18.41 -0.46
C ASN A 27 -3.56 18.64 0.59
N ASP A 28 -4.82 18.62 0.19
CA ASP A 28 -5.95 18.85 1.10
C ASP A 28 -6.06 17.68 2.10
N PHE A 29 -5.82 16.47 1.62
CA PHE A 29 -5.77 15.30 2.48
C PHE A 29 -4.55 15.32 3.42
N LYS A 30 -3.39 15.79 2.97
CA LYS A 30 -2.21 15.98 3.84
C LYS A 30 -2.47 17.02 4.93
N GLU A 31 -3.15 18.12 4.63
CA GLU A 31 -3.56 19.11 5.63
C GLU A 31 -4.48 18.47 6.67
N TYR A 32 -5.50 17.74 6.24
CA TYR A 32 -6.37 16.98 7.13
C TYR A 32 -5.59 16.02 8.05
N LEU A 33 -4.66 15.23 7.49
CA LEU A 33 -3.85 14.30 8.28
C LEU A 33 -2.95 15.05 9.30
N ASN A 34 -2.40 16.19 8.92
CA ASN A 34 -1.58 17.01 9.84
C ASN A 34 -2.37 17.61 11.01
N ASP A 35 -3.67 17.86 10.79
CA ASP A 35 -4.55 18.41 11.83
C ASP A 35 -5.09 17.32 12.77
N GLU A 36 -5.33 16.11 12.25
CA GLU A 36 -5.98 15.03 12.99
C GLU A 36 -5.01 14.07 13.69
N PHE A 37 -3.78 13.92 13.18
CA PHE A 37 -2.85 12.91 13.69
C PHE A 37 -1.54 13.48 14.21
N GLY A 38 -0.98 12.81 15.22
CA GLY A 38 0.36 13.06 15.69
C GLY A 38 1.41 12.78 14.61
N ARG A 39 2.54 13.49 14.69
CA ARG A 39 3.66 13.28 13.76
C ARG A 39 4.85 12.66 14.47
N ILE A 40 5.46 11.71 13.80
CA ILE A 40 6.73 11.09 14.22
C ILE A 40 7.84 12.16 14.18
N PHE A 41 8.79 12.10 15.11
CA PHE A 41 9.94 13.01 15.10
C PHE A 41 10.74 12.86 13.80
N PRO A 42 11.27 13.98 13.23
CA PRO A 42 11.94 13.94 11.93
C PRO A 42 13.09 12.91 11.81
N GLU A 43 13.82 12.70 12.88
CA GLU A 43 14.91 11.72 12.94
C GLU A 43 14.37 10.29 12.74
N SER A 44 13.28 9.95 13.44
CA SER A 44 12.65 8.64 13.33
C SER A 44 11.92 8.44 12.00
N GLN A 45 11.41 9.51 11.38
CA GLN A 45 10.81 9.42 10.06
C GLN A 45 11.80 8.88 9.02
N GLU A 46 13.05 9.33 9.06
CA GLU A 46 14.07 8.87 8.13
C GLU A 46 14.47 7.41 8.40
N GLU A 47 14.54 7.00 9.67
CA GLU A 47 14.77 5.61 10.06
C GLU A 47 13.66 4.69 9.54
N TYR A 48 12.40 5.10 9.65
CA TYR A 48 11.26 4.33 9.13
C TYR A 48 11.25 4.26 7.60
N ARG A 49 11.57 5.35 6.88
CA ARG A 49 11.74 5.27 5.42
C ARG A 49 12.79 4.26 5.01
N LYS A 50 13.91 4.21 5.75
CA LYS A 50 14.95 3.22 5.52
C LYS A 50 14.46 1.80 5.80
N LEU A 51 13.75 1.59 6.91
CA LEU A 51 13.16 0.29 7.26
C LEU A 51 12.25 -0.24 6.15
N PHE A 52 11.33 0.57 5.63
CA PHE A 52 10.48 0.16 4.52
C PHE A 52 11.27 -0.24 3.27
N LYS A 53 12.34 0.49 2.94
CA LYS A 53 13.23 0.12 1.82
C LYS A 53 13.93 -1.22 2.06
N GLU A 54 14.41 -1.47 3.27
CA GLU A 54 15.03 -2.74 3.66
C GLU A 54 14.05 -3.91 3.60
N LEU A 55 12.77 -3.69 3.86
CA LEU A 55 11.69 -4.67 3.71
C LEU A 55 11.22 -4.84 2.24
N GLY A 56 11.88 -4.16 1.31
CA GLY A 56 11.63 -4.31 -0.13
C GLY A 56 10.41 -3.56 -0.64
N PHE A 57 10.00 -2.49 0.04
CA PHE A 57 9.05 -1.54 -0.53
C PHE A 57 9.76 -0.71 -1.59
N GLY A 58 9.22 -0.70 -2.83
CA GLY A 58 9.83 -0.02 -3.96
C GLY A 58 9.74 1.51 -3.87
N GLU A 59 10.55 2.20 -4.69
CA GLU A 59 10.55 3.67 -4.77
C GLU A 59 9.24 4.26 -5.30
N VAL A 60 8.40 3.45 -5.94
CA VAL A 60 7.14 3.88 -6.57
C VAL A 60 5.97 3.99 -5.58
N ILE A 61 6.16 3.52 -4.33
CA ILE A 61 5.11 3.47 -3.31
C ILE A 61 5.32 4.59 -2.27
N HIS A 62 5.48 5.81 -2.76
CA HIS A 62 5.78 6.95 -1.89
C HIS A 62 4.68 7.24 -0.86
N ASP A 63 3.41 7.16 -1.24
CA ASP A 63 2.30 7.55 -0.37
C ASP A 63 2.17 6.63 0.85
N PHE A 64 2.29 5.33 0.64
CA PHE A 64 2.26 4.34 1.72
C PHE A 64 3.41 4.57 2.71
N ILE A 65 4.63 4.68 2.20
CA ILE A 65 5.83 4.90 3.02
C ILE A 65 5.73 6.24 3.74
N GLU A 66 5.38 7.32 3.04
CA GLU A 66 5.27 8.65 3.63
C GLU A 66 4.18 8.71 4.71
N PHE A 67 3.05 8.05 4.50
CA PHE A 67 2.00 7.98 5.50
C PHE A 67 2.51 7.33 6.79
N TRP A 68 3.04 6.11 6.72
CA TRP A 68 3.48 5.35 7.88
C TRP A 68 4.77 5.88 8.52
N ALA A 69 5.64 6.54 7.76
CA ALA A 69 6.83 7.18 8.29
C ALA A 69 6.56 8.55 8.93
N THR A 70 5.44 9.19 8.60
CA THR A 70 5.15 10.55 9.06
C THR A 70 4.18 10.58 10.23
N TYR A 71 3.13 9.76 10.19
CA TYR A 71 2.05 9.78 11.17
C TYR A 71 2.17 8.62 12.15
N SER A 72 2.07 8.92 13.44
CA SER A 72 2.11 7.95 14.54
C SER A 72 0.91 8.18 15.41
N ASP A 73 -0.10 7.36 15.23
CA ASP A 73 -1.25 7.36 16.11
C ASP A 73 -2.03 6.05 15.96
N GLU A 74 -2.88 5.74 16.94
CA GLU A 74 -3.88 4.69 16.77
C GLU A 74 -4.95 5.19 15.81
N ILE A 75 -4.98 4.63 14.59
CA ILE A 75 -5.90 5.06 13.56
C ILE A 75 -7.17 4.22 13.60
N TYR A 76 -8.21 4.80 14.18
CA TYR A 76 -9.54 4.20 14.23
C TYR A 76 -10.33 4.51 12.96
N GLY A 77 -10.99 3.50 12.41
CA GLY A 77 -11.81 3.63 11.22
C GLY A 77 -13.07 2.78 11.28
N LYS A 78 -13.68 2.56 10.12
CA LYS A 78 -14.92 1.78 9.98
C LYS A 78 -14.77 0.32 10.43
N ILE A 79 -13.56 -0.21 10.41
CA ILE A 79 -13.24 -1.62 10.69
C ILE A 79 -12.10 -1.68 11.70
N GLY A 80 -12.42 -1.47 12.97
CA GLY A 80 -11.42 -1.51 14.04
C GLY A 80 -10.36 -0.44 13.95
N TYR A 81 -9.11 -0.74 14.29
CA TYR A 81 -8.01 0.19 14.19
C TYR A 81 -6.78 -0.44 13.50
N LEU A 82 -6.04 0.42 12.79
CA LEU A 82 -4.81 0.03 12.12
C LEU A 82 -3.67 -0.07 13.14
N VAL A 83 -2.76 -0.99 12.90
CA VAL A 83 -1.49 -1.01 13.62
C VAL A 83 -0.71 0.27 13.31
N ASP A 84 0.13 0.74 14.24
CA ASP A 84 1.23 1.63 13.88
C ASP A 84 2.27 0.79 13.14
N LEU A 85 2.16 0.78 11.80
CA LEU A 85 2.87 -0.19 10.98
C LEU A 85 4.38 -0.01 11.06
N ALA A 86 4.87 1.23 11.14
CA ALA A 86 6.30 1.48 11.25
C ALA A 86 6.87 0.89 12.54
N MET A 87 6.20 1.09 13.67
CA MET A 87 6.58 0.50 14.95
C MET A 87 6.45 -1.03 14.95
N ASP A 88 5.36 -1.57 14.38
CA ASP A 88 5.16 -3.03 14.29
C ASP A 88 6.29 -3.72 13.49
N LEU A 89 6.77 -3.06 12.45
CA LEU A 89 7.83 -3.61 11.59
C LEU A 89 9.26 -3.40 12.12
N GLU A 90 9.49 -2.59 13.17
CA GLU A 90 10.82 -2.44 13.79
C GLU A 90 11.38 -3.77 14.31
N ASP A 91 10.54 -4.58 14.95
CA ASP A 91 10.83 -5.98 15.22
C ASP A 91 10.00 -6.87 14.30
N PHE A 92 10.48 -7.03 13.08
CA PHE A 92 9.78 -7.80 12.06
C PHE A 92 9.42 -9.22 12.52
N SER A 93 10.25 -9.84 13.35
CA SER A 93 10.06 -11.21 13.82
C SER A 93 8.82 -11.40 14.69
N SER A 94 8.39 -10.35 15.36
CA SER A 94 7.20 -10.29 16.22
C SER A 94 6.04 -9.50 15.60
N SER A 95 6.23 -8.95 14.40
CA SER A 95 5.22 -8.17 13.70
C SER A 95 3.97 -8.96 13.38
N GLN A 96 2.84 -8.27 13.30
CA GLN A 96 1.57 -8.88 12.90
C GLN A 96 1.67 -9.58 11.54
N THR A 97 2.40 -8.98 10.60
CA THR A 97 2.65 -9.57 9.28
C THR A 97 3.39 -10.90 9.37
N GLU A 98 4.47 -10.97 10.14
CA GLU A 98 5.27 -12.20 10.26
C GLU A 98 4.51 -13.29 11.02
N ILE A 99 3.70 -12.92 12.03
CA ILE A 99 2.80 -13.85 12.72
C ILE A 99 1.82 -14.50 11.71
N LEU A 100 1.21 -13.72 10.82
CA LEU A 100 0.32 -14.25 9.80
C LEU A 100 1.05 -15.12 8.77
N ARG A 101 2.27 -14.76 8.39
CA ARG A 101 3.10 -15.61 7.50
C ARG A 101 3.34 -16.99 8.10
N LYS A 102 3.68 -17.05 9.39
CA LYS A 102 3.92 -18.30 10.11
C LYS A 102 2.65 -19.12 10.33
N ASN A 103 1.55 -18.46 10.69
CA ASN A 103 0.33 -19.15 11.14
C ASN A 103 -0.59 -19.58 10.00
N ILE A 104 -0.70 -18.79 8.94
CA ILE A 104 -1.64 -19.03 7.83
C ILE A 104 -0.98 -19.09 6.46
N GLY A 105 0.34 -18.88 6.37
CA GLY A 105 1.04 -18.89 5.09
C GLY A 105 0.80 -17.64 4.24
N LEU A 106 0.62 -16.47 4.85
CA LEU A 106 0.43 -15.22 4.12
C LEU A 106 1.62 -14.97 3.17
N PRO A 107 1.39 -14.76 1.84
CA PRO A 107 2.46 -14.50 0.90
C PRO A 107 3.29 -13.26 1.22
N ASN A 108 4.57 -13.26 0.84
CA ASN A 108 5.55 -12.25 1.24
C ASN A 108 5.30 -10.84 0.69
N ASN A 109 4.48 -10.70 -0.33
CA ASN A 109 4.07 -9.39 -0.85
C ASN A 109 2.98 -8.70 -0.03
N TYR A 110 2.28 -9.42 0.86
CA TYR A 110 1.24 -8.85 1.71
C TYR A 110 1.76 -8.45 3.09
N PHE A 111 1.24 -7.31 3.57
CA PHE A 111 1.47 -6.77 4.91
C PHE A 111 0.13 -6.55 5.61
N SER A 112 0.03 -6.92 6.87
CA SER A 112 -1.17 -6.70 7.68
C SER A 112 -1.23 -5.28 8.18
N LEU A 113 -2.33 -4.59 7.90
CA LEU A 113 -2.59 -3.24 8.41
C LEU A 113 -3.53 -3.24 9.62
N LEU A 114 -4.27 -4.32 9.83
CA LEU A 114 -5.23 -4.41 10.92
C LEU A 114 -4.58 -5.02 12.16
N ASN A 115 -4.93 -4.45 13.32
CA ASN A 115 -4.55 -5.01 14.60
C ASN A 115 -5.19 -6.40 14.83
N ASN A 116 -4.53 -7.23 15.61
CA ASN A 116 -4.94 -8.61 15.89
C ASN A 116 -6.12 -8.76 16.87
N GLU A 117 -6.72 -7.68 17.33
CA GLU A 117 -7.92 -7.72 18.19
C GLU A 117 -9.19 -8.08 17.41
N LEU A 118 -9.14 -7.96 16.08
CA LEU A 118 -10.23 -8.40 15.21
C LEU A 118 -9.81 -9.66 14.46
N ASP A 119 -10.78 -10.50 14.18
CA ASP A 119 -10.55 -11.74 13.43
C ASP A 119 -10.35 -11.51 11.93
N ASP A 120 -10.84 -10.38 11.41
CA ASP A 120 -10.75 -10.03 9.99
C ASP A 120 -9.39 -9.40 9.62
N TYR A 121 -9.14 -9.26 8.33
CA TYR A 121 -7.85 -8.84 7.80
C TYR A 121 -7.99 -7.62 6.89
N ILE A 122 -7.07 -6.66 7.03
CA ILE A 122 -6.77 -5.65 6.02
C ILE A 122 -5.35 -5.89 5.56
N LEU A 123 -5.19 -6.25 4.28
CA LEU A 123 -3.92 -6.67 3.69
C LEU A 123 -3.50 -5.72 2.59
N TYR A 124 -2.29 -5.20 2.70
CA TYR A 124 -1.66 -4.34 1.70
C TYR A 124 -0.70 -5.15 0.84
N ASP A 125 -0.83 -5.02 -0.48
CA ASP A 125 0.08 -5.64 -1.45
C ASP A 125 1.15 -4.64 -1.88
N LYS A 126 2.40 -4.85 -1.42
CA LYS A 126 3.52 -3.95 -1.75
C LYS A 126 3.94 -3.96 -3.22
N ASN A 127 3.50 -4.92 -4.00
CA ASN A 127 3.84 -5.00 -5.42
C ASN A 127 2.88 -4.21 -6.31
N THR A 128 1.64 -4.01 -5.85
CA THR A 128 0.56 -3.39 -6.66
C THR A 128 -0.03 -2.13 -6.03
N ASP A 129 0.32 -1.81 -4.77
CA ASP A 129 -0.28 -0.75 -3.95
C ASP A 129 -1.76 -0.99 -3.58
N GLU A 130 -2.29 -2.16 -3.90
CA GLU A 130 -3.68 -2.54 -3.61
C GLU A 130 -3.88 -2.87 -2.13
N VAL A 131 -5.10 -2.62 -1.64
CA VAL A 131 -5.51 -3.00 -0.28
C VAL A 131 -6.76 -3.89 -0.33
N PHE A 132 -6.78 -4.92 0.50
CA PHE A 132 -7.87 -5.91 0.53
C PHE A 132 -8.43 -6.03 1.95
N PHE A 133 -9.74 -6.02 2.05
CA PHE A 133 -10.45 -6.49 3.25
C PHE A 133 -10.90 -7.93 3.04
N VAL A 134 -10.51 -8.78 3.96
CA VAL A 134 -10.77 -10.22 3.91
C VAL A 134 -11.38 -10.65 5.23
N GLU A 135 -12.60 -11.17 5.19
CA GLU A 135 -13.24 -11.75 6.37
C GLU A 135 -12.54 -13.04 6.79
N ALA A 136 -12.43 -13.28 8.09
CA ALA A 136 -11.72 -14.42 8.67
C ALA A 136 -12.06 -15.78 8.03
N PRO A 137 -13.32 -16.14 7.75
CA PRO A 137 -13.64 -17.42 7.11
C PRO A 137 -13.12 -17.58 5.68
N THR A 138 -12.74 -16.47 5.03
CA THR A 138 -12.29 -16.45 3.61
C THR A 138 -10.79 -16.35 3.43
N ILE A 139 -10.00 -16.21 4.49
CA ILE A 139 -8.57 -15.95 4.38
C ILE A 139 -7.81 -17.01 3.57
N GLN A 140 -8.13 -18.29 3.72
CA GLN A 140 -7.49 -19.34 2.95
C GLN A 140 -7.81 -19.23 1.46
N LYS A 141 -9.06 -18.89 1.12
CA LYS A 141 -9.46 -18.63 -0.27
C LYS A 141 -8.80 -17.38 -0.85
N PHE A 142 -8.51 -16.38 -0.02
CA PHE A 142 -7.71 -15.23 -0.44
C PHE A 142 -6.29 -15.65 -0.79
N ILE A 143 -5.64 -16.44 0.05
CA ILE A 143 -4.27 -16.93 -0.18
C ILE A 143 -4.18 -17.79 -1.42
N GLU A 144 -5.17 -18.67 -1.67
CA GLU A 144 -5.18 -19.60 -2.80
C GLU A 144 -5.56 -18.93 -4.13
N ASN A 145 -6.53 -18.02 -4.13
CA ASN A 145 -7.14 -17.48 -5.37
C ASN A 145 -7.55 -16.02 -5.30
N LYS A 146 -7.06 -15.27 -4.33
CA LYS A 146 -7.31 -13.81 -4.16
C LYS A 146 -8.81 -13.48 -3.99
N GLN A 147 -9.58 -14.33 -3.29
CA GLN A 147 -10.98 -14.03 -2.94
C GLN A 147 -11.03 -13.07 -1.74
N PHE A 148 -11.70 -11.93 -1.90
CA PHE A 148 -11.81 -10.87 -0.88
C PHE A 148 -13.24 -10.35 -0.77
N SER A 149 -13.53 -9.62 0.33
CA SER A 149 -14.84 -8.99 0.57
C SER A 149 -14.90 -7.57 0.05
N LYS A 150 -13.79 -6.83 0.14
CA LYS A 150 -13.65 -5.48 -0.40
C LYS A 150 -12.22 -5.24 -0.90
N HIS A 151 -12.07 -4.33 -1.87
CA HIS A 151 -10.81 -4.00 -2.50
C HIS A 151 -10.73 -2.51 -2.78
N TRP A 152 -9.52 -1.95 -2.61
CA TRP A 152 -9.16 -0.59 -3.00
C TRP A 152 -7.97 -0.67 -3.96
N GLU A 153 -8.05 0.09 -5.05
CA GLU A 153 -7.04 0.05 -6.13
C GLU A 153 -5.66 0.57 -5.72
N ASN A 154 -5.60 1.35 -4.63
CA ASN A 154 -4.36 1.86 -4.06
C ASN A 154 -4.55 2.26 -2.59
N PHE A 155 -3.43 2.54 -1.92
CA PHE A 155 -3.42 2.90 -0.52
C PHE A 155 -4.15 4.23 -0.22
N GLU A 156 -4.05 5.22 -1.10
CA GLU A 156 -4.72 6.51 -0.91
C GLU A 156 -6.24 6.34 -0.85
N TYR A 157 -6.83 5.59 -1.78
CA TYR A 157 -8.27 5.31 -1.76
C TYR A 157 -8.68 4.53 -0.53
N PHE A 158 -7.85 3.59 -0.09
CA PHE A 158 -8.09 2.86 1.15
C PHE A 158 -8.13 3.79 2.35
N ILE A 159 -7.08 4.59 2.58
CA ILE A 159 -6.97 5.37 3.80
C ILE A 159 -8.03 6.48 3.87
N LYS A 160 -8.37 7.12 2.75
CA LYS A 160 -9.47 8.08 2.67
C LYS A 160 -10.82 7.46 3.01
N ASP A 161 -11.14 6.30 2.45
CA ASP A 161 -12.39 5.59 2.76
C ASP A 161 -12.40 5.08 4.20
N TYR A 162 -11.28 4.57 4.69
CA TYR A 162 -11.14 4.07 6.06
C TYR A 162 -11.38 5.17 7.10
N LEU A 163 -10.84 6.35 6.88
CA LEU A 163 -11.01 7.54 7.74
C LEU A 163 -12.35 8.26 7.50
N ASN A 164 -13.13 7.83 6.52
CA ASN A 164 -14.36 8.52 6.09
C ASN A 164 -14.11 9.98 5.65
N TYR A 165 -12.93 10.20 5.04
CA TYR A 165 -12.57 11.49 4.47
C TYR A 165 -13.35 11.74 3.18
N ASN A 166 -14.23 12.72 3.20
CA ASN A 166 -14.97 13.19 2.02
C ASN A 166 -14.46 14.61 1.71
N ALA A 167 -13.68 14.72 0.65
CA ALA A 167 -13.29 16.02 0.12
C ALA A 167 -14.44 16.68 -0.63
#